data_eb5509e16e2cf4a096bd818bab4d759b
#
_entry.id   eb5509e16e2cf4a096bd818bab4d759b
#
_cell.length_a   1.000
_cell.length_b   1.000
_cell.length_c   1.000
_cell.angle_alpha   90.00
_cell.angle_beta   90.00
_cell.angle_gamma   90.00
#
_symmetry.space_group_name_H-M   'P 1'
#
loop_
_entity.id
_entity.type
_entity.pdbx_description
1 polymer ?
#
loop_
_entity_poly.entity_id
_entity_poly.type
_entity_poly.pdbx_seq_one_letter_code
_entity_poly.pdbx_strand_id
1 'polypeptide(L)'
;FSYADADGKFSGIDVDVCRGVAAAVFGDDTKVKYTPLTAKERFTALQSGEVDLLSRNTTWTSSRDAGMGMAFTGVTYYDGIGFLTHDKAGLKSAKELDGATVCIQAGTDTELNVADYF
;
A
#
# COMPACT_ATOMS: atom_id res chain seq x y z
N PHE A 1 0.84 -3.92 -4.84
CA PHE A 1 1.45 -4.84 -5.84
C PHE A 1 0.65 -6.14 -5.98
N SER A 2 -0.67 -6.04 -5.90
CA SER A 2 -1.61 -7.12 -6.14
C SER A 2 -2.68 -6.71 -7.14
N TYR A 3 -3.25 -7.69 -7.80
CA TYR A 3 -4.24 -7.52 -8.84
C TYR A 3 -5.30 -8.63 -8.72
N ALA A 4 -6.56 -8.28 -8.95
CA ALA A 4 -7.64 -9.23 -9.11
C ALA A 4 -8.03 -9.26 -10.59
N ASP A 5 -8.05 -10.45 -11.20
CA ASP A 5 -8.51 -10.63 -12.58
C ASP A 5 -10.04 -10.57 -12.69
N ALA A 6 -10.55 -10.73 -13.91
CA ALA A 6 -12.00 -10.70 -14.19
C ALA A 6 -12.79 -11.81 -13.47
N ASP A 7 -12.13 -12.91 -13.14
CA ASP A 7 -12.72 -14.05 -12.42
C ASP A 7 -12.58 -13.91 -10.89
N GLY A 8 -12.00 -12.78 -10.42
CA GLY A 8 -11.79 -12.50 -9.00
C GLY A 8 -10.58 -13.23 -8.39
N LYS A 9 -9.70 -13.80 -9.20
CA LYS A 9 -8.47 -14.43 -8.74
C LYS A 9 -7.40 -13.39 -8.45
N PHE A 10 -6.84 -13.44 -7.26
CA PHE A 10 -5.76 -12.56 -6.82
C PHE A 10 -4.39 -13.07 -7.24
N SER A 11 -3.50 -12.16 -7.63
CA SER A 11 -2.09 -12.43 -7.95
C SER A 11 -1.21 -11.22 -7.64
N GLY A 12 0.10 -11.44 -7.55
CA GLY A 12 1.11 -10.40 -7.31
C GLY A 12 1.88 -10.60 -6.00
N ILE A 13 2.89 -9.77 -5.77
CA ILE A 13 3.82 -9.88 -4.62
C ILE A 13 3.07 -9.91 -3.29
N ASP A 14 2.09 -9.01 -3.10
CA ASP A 14 1.34 -8.94 -1.85
C ASP A 14 0.54 -10.24 -1.58
N VAL A 15 0.03 -10.86 -2.64
CA VAL A 15 -0.68 -12.14 -2.57
C VAL A 15 0.28 -13.29 -2.25
N ASP A 16 1.45 -13.32 -2.87
CA ASP A 16 2.45 -14.35 -2.66
C ASP A 16 3.01 -14.32 -1.23
N VAL A 17 3.15 -13.13 -0.63
CA VAL A 17 3.48 -12.98 0.80
C VAL A 17 2.42 -13.66 1.68
N CYS A 18 1.14 -13.40 1.44
CA CYS A 18 0.05 -14.03 2.19
C CYS A 18 0.06 -15.57 2.03
N ARG A 19 0.30 -16.06 0.83
CA ARG A 19 0.44 -17.50 0.56
C ARG A 19 1.64 -18.11 1.30
N GLY A 20 2.77 -17.40 1.31
CA GLY A 20 3.95 -17.82 2.06
C GLY A 20 3.68 -17.94 3.57
N VAL A 21 2.97 -16.98 4.14
CA VAL A 21 2.55 -17.03 5.56
C VAL A 21 1.60 -18.21 5.81
N ALA A 22 0.60 -18.43 4.95
CA ALA A 22 -0.32 -19.56 5.06
C ALA A 22 0.40 -20.91 4.97
N ALA A 23 1.34 -21.03 4.05
CA ALA A 23 2.19 -22.23 3.95
C ALA A 23 2.99 -22.49 5.23
N ALA A 24 3.55 -21.44 5.84
CA ALA A 24 4.31 -21.55 7.07
C ALA A 24 3.45 -21.92 8.28
N VAL A 25 2.23 -21.38 8.38
CA VAL A 25 1.33 -21.59 9.52
C VAL A 25 0.53 -22.88 9.41
N PHE A 26 0.02 -23.17 8.21
CA PHE A 26 -0.92 -24.27 7.97
C PHE A 26 -0.36 -25.44 7.15
N GLY A 27 0.86 -25.30 6.62
CA GLY A 27 1.41 -26.26 5.67
C GLY A 27 0.72 -26.25 4.30
N ASP A 28 -0.09 -25.23 4.01
CA ASP A 28 -0.93 -25.13 2.81
C ASP A 28 -1.08 -23.67 2.39
N ASP A 29 -0.51 -23.31 1.25
CA ASP A 29 -0.49 -21.94 0.73
C ASP A 29 -1.85 -21.47 0.18
N THR A 30 -2.82 -22.37 0.06
CA THR A 30 -4.18 -22.05 -0.40
C THR A 30 -5.10 -21.59 0.73
N LYS A 31 -4.69 -21.75 1.99
CA LYS A 31 -5.49 -21.37 3.17
C LYS A 31 -5.42 -19.89 3.47
N VAL A 32 -5.79 -19.07 2.49
CA VAL A 32 -5.85 -17.59 2.59
C VAL A 32 -7.24 -17.12 2.19
N LYS A 33 -7.84 -16.29 3.02
CA LYS A 33 -9.01 -15.49 2.67
C LYS A 33 -8.55 -14.07 2.35
N TYR A 34 -8.79 -13.61 1.15
CA TYR A 34 -8.43 -12.24 0.74
C TYR A 34 -9.60 -11.28 0.96
N THR A 35 -9.32 -10.14 1.58
CA THR A 35 -10.26 -9.04 1.80
C THR A 35 -9.70 -7.79 1.11
N PRO A 36 -10.23 -7.35 -0.04
CA PRO A 36 -9.82 -6.12 -0.70
C PRO A 36 -10.15 -4.91 0.18
N LEU A 37 -9.16 -4.06 0.41
CA LEU A 37 -9.29 -2.87 1.25
C LEU A 37 -8.72 -1.64 0.52
N THR A 38 -9.34 -0.50 0.74
CA THR A 38 -8.79 0.79 0.29
C THR A 38 -7.60 1.21 1.15
N ALA A 39 -6.83 2.19 0.69
CA ALA A 39 -5.73 2.75 1.47
C ALA A 39 -6.21 3.35 2.81
N LYS A 40 -7.44 3.90 2.84
CA LYS A 40 -8.03 4.51 4.03
C LYS A 40 -8.48 3.47 5.06
N GLU A 41 -9.01 2.34 4.62
CA GLU A 41 -9.65 1.34 5.50
C GLU A 41 -8.66 0.31 6.07
N ARG A 42 -7.52 0.10 5.40
CA ARG A 42 -6.59 -1.00 5.70
C ARG A 42 -6.13 -1.10 7.14
N PHE A 43 -5.85 0.04 7.79
CA PHE A 43 -5.37 0.04 9.18
C PHE A 43 -6.48 -0.25 10.17
N THR A 44 -7.66 0.29 9.93
CA THR A 44 -8.84 0.01 10.77
C THR A 44 -9.23 -1.46 10.69
N ALA A 45 -9.19 -2.06 9.49
CA ALA A 45 -9.49 -3.48 9.31
C ALA A 45 -8.48 -4.39 10.05
N LEU A 46 -7.18 -4.03 10.05
CA LEU A 46 -6.18 -4.75 10.83
C LEU A 46 -6.38 -4.57 12.34
N GLN A 47 -6.62 -3.35 12.79
CA GLN A 47 -6.82 -3.05 14.22
C GLN A 47 -8.07 -3.69 14.80
N SER A 48 -9.14 -3.80 14.02
CA SER A 48 -10.39 -4.45 14.45
C SER A 48 -10.34 -5.99 14.41
N GLY A 49 -9.29 -6.56 13.82
CA GLY A 49 -9.20 -8.00 13.62
C GLY A 49 -10.06 -8.52 12.46
N GLU A 50 -10.55 -7.64 11.59
CA GLU A 50 -11.22 -8.05 10.34
C GLU A 50 -10.25 -8.80 9.42
N VAL A 51 -8.97 -8.42 9.44
CA VAL A 51 -7.86 -9.13 8.81
C VAL A 51 -6.74 -9.35 9.82
N ASP A 52 -6.06 -10.49 9.72
CA ASP A 52 -4.94 -10.87 10.60
C ASP A 52 -3.60 -10.33 10.07
N LEU A 53 -3.50 -10.15 8.76
CA LEU A 53 -2.30 -9.72 8.05
C LEU A 53 -2.68 -8.67 6.99
N LEU A 54 -1.92 -7.60 6.96
CA LEU A 54 -2.02 -6.58 5.92
C LEU A 54 -0.80 -6.68 5.00
N SER A 55 -0.98 -7.23 3.80
CA SER A 55 0.02 -7.28 2.74
C SER A 55 -0.45 -6.45 1.55
N ARG A 56 0.10 -5.25 1.43
CA ARG A 56 -0.15 -4.32 0.32
C ARG A 56 0.88 -3.17 0.37
N ASN A 57 0.81 -2.24 -0.59
CA ASN A 57 1.66 -1.05 -0.65
C ASN A 57 1.48 -0.15 0.60
N THR A 58 2.11 -0.54 1.70
CA THR A 58 2.00 0.12 3.00
C THR A 58 3.39 0.53 3.48
N THR A 59 3.70 1.80 3.42
CA THR A 59 5.00 2.33 3.82
C THR A 59 5.22 2.18 5.32
N TRP A 60 6.36 1.63 5.70
CA TRP A 60 6.81 1.55 7.08
C TRP A 60 7.29 2.92 7.55
N THR A 61 6.53 3.56 8.41
CA THR A 61 6.90 4.83 9.04
C THR A 61 6.90 4.69 10.55
N SER A 62 7.69 5.52 11.24
CA SER A 62 7.76 5.51 12.71
C SER A 62 6.41 5.77 13.36
N SER A 63 5.60 6.68 12.78
CA SER A 63 4.27 6.98 13.29
C SER A 63 3.30 5.81 13.17
N ARG A 64 3.40 5.03 12.09
CA ARG A 64 2.58 3.83 11.90
C ARG A 64 3.01 2.69 12.81
N ASP A 65 4.31 2.44 12.88
CA ASP A 65 4.87 1.34 13.68
C ASP A 65 4.69 1.59 15.19
N ALA A 66 5.04 2.76 15.66
CA ALA A 66 4.96 3.09 17.08
C ALA A 66 3.58 3.59 17.54
N GLY A 67 2.80 4.21 16.65
CA GLY A 67 1.59 4.96 17.03
C GLY A 67 0.28 4.22 16.80
N MET A 68 0.24 3.16 16.00
CA MET A 68 -1.02 2.54 15.59
C MET A 68 -1.29 1.17 16.22
N GLY A 69 -0.47 0.71 17.15
CA GLY A 69 -0.66 -0.56 17.85
C GLY A 69 -0.55 -1.80 16.96
N MET A 70 0.21 -1.70 15.86
CA MET A 70 0.49 -2.79 14.94
C MET A 70 2.00 -2.89 14.70
N ALA A 71 2.49 -4.01 14.22
CA ALA A 71 3.91 -4.23 13.97
C ALA A 71 4.17 -4.46 12.48
N PHE A 72 5.19 -3.81 11.94
CA PHE A 72 5.75 -4.17 10.63
C PHE A 72 6.69 -5.36 10.80
N THR A 73 6.48 -6.41 10.00
CA THR A 73 7.26 -7.65 10.11
C THR A 73 8.38 -7.77 9.09
N GLY A 74 8.32 -6.99 8.02
CA GLY A 74 9.35 -6.98 6.98
C GLY A 74 9.03 -6.07 5.82
N VAL A 75 10.05 -5.80 5.01
CA VAL A 75 9.95 -5.03 3.78
C VAL A 75 9.91 -6.00 2.60
N THR A 76 8.85 -5.95 1.83
CA THR A 76 8.65 -6.79 0.64
C THR A 76 9.08 -6.10 -0.66
N TYR A 77 9.12 -4.77 -0.65
CA TYR A 77 9.51 -3.95 -1.80
C TYR A 77 10.01 -2.58 -1.34
N TYR A 78 11.09 -2.10 -1.93
CA TYR A 78 11.58 -0.72 -1.75
C TYR A 78 11.06 0.14 -2.90
N ASP A 79 10.30 1.18 -2.58
CA ASP A 79 9.74 2.10 -3.57
C ASP A 79 10.05 3.57 -3.22
N GLY A 80 9.44 4.48 -3.96
CA GLY A 80 9.56 5.91 -3.74
C GLY A 80 8.33 6.64 -4.29
N ILE A 81 8.22 7.93 -3.93
CA ILE A 81 7.16 8.80 -4.40
C ILE A 81 7.63 9.53 -5.66
N GLY A 82 6.79 9.55 -6.68
CA GLY A 82 7.02 10.27 -7.92
C GLY A 82 5.75 10.96 -8.40
N PHE A 83 5.92 11.92 -9.31
CA PHE A 83 4.80 12.61 -9.96
C PHE A 83 4.59 12.05 -11.35
N LEU A 84 3.35 11.70 -11.67
CA LEU A 84 2.93 11.31 -13.01
C LEU A 84 2.21 12.47 -13.67
N THR A 85 2.68 12.89 -14.85
CA THR A 85 2.09 13.96 -15.64
C THR A 85 1.87 13.51 -17.08
N HIS A 86 1.06 14.25 -17.83
CA HIS A 86 0.96 14.04 -19.26
C HIS A 86 2.24 14.51 -19.98
N ASP A 87 2.72 13.76 -20.97
CA ASP A 87 3.89 14.13 -21.78
C ASP A 87 3.77 15.53 -22.38
N LYS A 88 2.56 15.94 -22.78
CA LYS A 88 2.26 17.26 -23.34
C LYS A 88 2.52 18.40 -22.35
N ALA A 89 2.58 18.14 -21.05
CA ALA A 89 2.88 19.16 -20.05
C ALA A 89 4.35 19.59 -20.09
N GLY A 90 5.24 18.76 -20.65
CA GLY A 90 6.66 19.06 -20.83
C GLY A 90 7.44 19.26 -19.52
N LEU A 91 6.85 18.94 -18.38
CA LEU A 91 7.43 19.12 -17.05
C LEU A 91 8.59 18.14 -16.83
N LYS A 92 9.68 18.61 -16.30
CA LYS A 92 10.90 17.83 -16.02
C LYS A 92 11.18 17.69 -14.53
N SER A 93 10.51 18.47 -13.70
CA SER A 93 10.74 18.52 -12.26
C SER A 93 9.46 18.83 -11.51
N ALA A 94 9.31 18.28 -10.31
CA ALA A 94 8.23 18.63 -9.40
C ALA A 94 8.19 20.12 -9.05
N LYS A 95 9.32 20.81 -9.11
CA LYS A 95 9.41 22.28 -8.89
C LYS A 95 8.68 23.12 -9.93
N GLU A 96 8.32 22.53 -11.07
CA GLU A 96 7.58 23.18 -12.14
C GLU A 96 6.07 23.02 -12.01
N LEU A 97 5.60 22.39 -10.91
CA LEU A 97 4.19 22.15 -10.60
C LEU A 97 3.51 23.33 -9.88
N ASP A 98 4.14 24.48 -9.83
CA ASP A 98 3.55 25.67 -9.19
C ASP A 98 2.19 26.03 -9.80
N GLY A 99 1.17 26.18 -8.93
CA GLY A 99 -0.21 26.41 -9.32
C GLY A 99 -0.95 25.19 -9.91
N ALA A 100 -0.30 24.03 -10.00
CA ALA A 100 -0.96 22.81 -10.49
C ALA A 100 -1.86 22.16 -9.43
N THR A 101 -2.91 21.48 -9.90
CA THR A 101 -3.70 20.60 -9.05
C THR A 101 -3.07 19.21 -9.02
N VAL A 102 -2.65 18.75 -7.84
CA VAL A 102 -2.06 17.43 -7.62
C VAL A 102 -3.09 16.48 -7.04
N CYS A 103 -3.36 15.36 -7.72
CA CYS A 103 -4.23 14.31 -7.22
C CYS A 103 -3.44 13.34 -6.34
N ILE A 104 -3.97 13.04 -5.18
CA ILE A 104 -3.40 12.11 -4.21
C ILE A 104 -4.44 11.09 -3.75
N GLN A 105 -3.99 9.95 -3.25
CA GLN A 105 -4.86 8.96 -2.63
C GLN A 105 -4.92 9.20 -1.11
N ALA A 106 -6.13 9.45 -0.58
CA ALA A 106 -6.33 9.66 0.85
C ALA A 106 -5.88 8.44 1.69
N GLY A 107 -5.34 8.71 2.88
CA GLY A 107 -4.85 7.68 3.82
C GLY A 107 -3.49 7.10 3.44
N THR A 108 -2.73 7.77 2.57
CA THR A 108 -1.36 7.41 2.20
C THR A 108 -0.35 8.35 2.86
N ASP A 109 0.90 7.89 2.97
CA ASP A 109 2.03 8.74 3.34
C ASP A 109 2.37 9.75 2.25
N THR A 110 2.04 9.44 0.99
CA THR A 110 2.16 10.37 -0.14
C THR A 110 1.35 11.65 0.09
N GLU A 111 0.14 11.53 0.67
CA GLU A 111 -0.69 12.68 1.02
C GLU A 111 0.04 13.64 1.95
N LEU A 112 0.67 13.11 3.00
CA LEU A 112 1.44 13.91 3.97
C LEU A 112 2.70 14.49 3.35
N ASN A 113 3.47 13.67 2.62
CA ASN A 113 4.72 14.09 2.00
C ASN A 113 4.53 15.15 0.91
N VAL A 114 3.44 15.08 0.14
CA VAL A 114 3.13 16.13 -0.85
C VAL A 114 2.75 17.42 -0.16
N ALA A 115 1.97 17.37 0.92
CA ALA A 115 1.61 18.56 1.71
C ALA A 115 2.83 19.21 2.38
N ASP A 116 3.81 18.41 2.80
CA ASP A 116 5.06 18.93 3.40
C ASP A 116 6.04 19.47 2.36
N TYR A 117 5.94 19.01 1.10
CA TYR A 117 6.84 19.41 0.03
C TYR A 117 6.46 20.77 -0.59
N PHE A 118 5.20 21.10 -0.67
CA PHE A 118 4.64 22.32 -1.25
C PHE A 118 4.06 23.26 -0.18
#